data_f2a25c0e1f8e4848509837d529c9ef29
#
_entry.id   f2a25c0e1f8e4848509837d529c9ef29
#
_cell.length_a   1.000
_cell.length_b   1.000
_cell.length_c   1.000
_cell.angle_alpha   90.00
_cell.angle_beta   90.00
_cell.angle_gamma   90.00
#
_symmetry.space_group_name_H-M   'P 1'
#
loop_
_entity.id
_entity.type
_entity.pdbx_description
1 polymer ?
#
loop_
_entity_poly.entity_id
_entity_poly.type
_entity_poly.pdbx_seq_one_letter_code
_entity_poly.pdbx_strand_id
1 'polypeptide(L)'
;MERTSTLNSLRWPRILSFISGMGMMAASFFTIRHFFIANYPDNIFEGSFCDISAFFNCDNSAFSAIAQIMGIPIGYFGLIVGTLVALGAVFPSDKFERTNAFISFLNVLGVIVLFVYSVFFLGSMCLFCAGFYIFAVLSFVLFWLYGKGQDKGRLFSKFFQPSLKILVAAACITALGVYGMIQYHDARRDAQAAVALRIVKQFRELPVVGNPSFISPYWTVRSTDNFEDAPIQLIEYSDFLCSDCLFLTQQLDRLKEEFAGKINIAFQFFPLDSQCNAVVEKNLYPGSCELSYIAAYDPARFIEIHDEIFANFNNARNPEWRQELARRYGAEEALSDPVTQDIVQTIINTGMEYVKTSDRYAYGIRSTPTMIINGRMIIGTLPYEQMRAVFQDLVEEFEGRKEFIEYWVPQKAREVKR
;
A
#
# COMPACT_ATOMS: atom_id res chain seq x y z
N MET A 1 10.85 26.60 47.34
CA MET A 1 11.94 25.91 46.63
C MET A 1 11.45 25.66 45.20
N GLU A 2 11.73 26.60 44.28
CA GLU A 2 11.36 26.49 42.87
C GLU A 2 12.16 25.33 42.24
N ARG A 3 11.47 24.32 41.77
CA ARG A 3 12.07 23.32 40.89
C ARG A 3 12.38 23.97 39.54
N THR A 4 13.59 24.51 39.40
CA THR A 4 14.14 25.06 38.16
C THR A 4 14.62 23.98 37.20
N SER A 5 14.14 22.75 37.34
CA SER A 5 14.52 21.64 36.45
C SER A 5 13.74 21.71 35.17
N THR A 6 14.41 22.11 34.08
CA THR A 6 13.91 22.05 32.71
C THR A 6 14.23 20.68 32.11
N LEU A 7 13.50 20.25 31.08
CA LEU A 7 13.77 19.00 30.34
C LEU A 7 15.26 18.90 29.97
N ASN A 8 15.86 20.02 29.58
CA ASN A 8 17.26 20.10 29.16
C ASN A 8 18.29 20.12 30.32
N SER A 9 17.85 20.36 31.57
CA SER A 9 18.75 20.31 32.74
C SER A 9 18.88 18.91 33.33
N LEU A 10 17.97 18.00 33.03
CA LEU A 10 17.96 16.63 33.50
C LEU A 10 18.56 15.70 32.44
N ARG A 11 19.55 14.88 32.80
CA ARG A 11 20.24 13.99 31.87
C ARG A 11 19.27 12.99 31.19
N TRP A 12 18.44 12.28 31.96
CA TRP A 12 17.57 11.22 31.44
C TRP A 12 16.44 11.74 30.56
N PRO A 13 15.64 12.75 30.91
CA PRO A 13 14.62 13.29 30.03
C PRO A 13 15.19 13.81 28.70
N ARG A 14 16.39 14.37 28.71
CA ARG A 14 17.09 14.86 27.54
C ARG A 14 17.51 13.71 26.63
N ILE A 15 18.07 12.62 27.18
CA ILE A 15 18.43 11.42 26.40
C ILE A 15 17.18 10.79 25.80
N LEU A 16 16.10 10.65 26.57
CA LEU A 16 14.84 10.10 26.06
C LEU A 16 14.21 10.99 24.98
N SER A 17 14.32 12.32 25.09
CA SER A 17 13.87 13.24 24.05
C SER A 17 14.68 13.07 22.76
N PHE A 18 16.01 12.89 22.87
CA PHE A 18 16.86 12.59 21.72
C PHE A 18 16.48 11.26 21.05
N ILE A 19 16.31 10.19 21.85
CA ILE A 19 15.89 8.87 21.37
C ILE A 19 14.53 8.96 20.69
N SER A 20 13.58 9.70 21.27
CA SER A 20 12.26 9.94 20.70
C SER A 20 12.35 10.64 19.34
N GLY A 21 13.15 11.70 19.23
CA GLY A 21 13.40 12.40 17.96
C GLY A 21 14.02 11.48 16.90
N MET A 22 15.04 10.71 17.27
CA MET A 22 15.67 9.74 16.37
C MET A 22 14.73 8.63 15.96
N GLY A 23 13.89 8.13 16.88
CA GLY A 23 12.88 7.12 16.59
C GLY A 23 11.82 7.63 15.61
N MET A 24 11.34 8.87 15.77
CA MET A 24 10.45 9.51 14.81
C MET A 24 11.11 9.66 13.43
N MET A 25 12.39 10.08 13.39
CA MET A 25 13.14 10.20 12.12
C MET A 25 13.27 8.85 11.40
N ALA A 26 13.65 7.80 12.12
CA ALA A 26 13.80 6.46 11.55
C ALA A 26 12.47 5.92 11.01
N ALA A 27 11.41 5.99 11.80
CA ALA A 27 10.07 5.57 11.38
C ALA A 27 9.60 6.35 10.13
N SER A 28 9.79 7.67 10.12
CA SER A 28 9.45 8.53 8.98
C SER A 28 10.25 8.19 7.73
N PHE A 29 11.55 7.93 7.86
CA PHE A 29 12.40 7.53 6.73
C PHE A 29 11.89 6.23 6.09
N PHE A 30 11.56 5.22 6.89
CA PHE A 30 11.02 3.97 6.38
C PHE A 30 9.63 4.15 5.75
N THR A 31 8.77 5.01 6.32
CA THR A 31 7.46 5.34 5.74
C THR A 31 7.62 6.02 4.36
N ILE A 32 8.53 7.00 4.23
CA ILE A 32 8.83 7.68 2.96
C ILE A 32 9.37 6.67 1.93
N ARG A 33 10.37 5.87 2.34
CA ARG A 33 10.96 4.86 1.46
C ARG A 33 9.90 3.88 0.96
N HIS A 34 9.06 3.38 1.86
CA HIS A 34 8.00 2.44 1.50
C HIS A 34 6.98 3.07 0.54
N PHE A 35 6.57 4.32 0.80
CA PHE A 35 5.70 5.06 -0.11
C PHE A 35 6.24 5.09 -1.55
N PHE A 36 7.53 5.41 -1.72
CA PHE A 36 8.13 5.46 -3.06
C PHE A 36 8.29 4.08 -3.70
N ILE A 37 8.60 3.04 -2.92
CA ILE A 37 8.68 1.67 -3.44
C ILE A 37 7.31 1.19 -3.90
N ALA A 38 6.25 1.42 -3.13
CA ALA A 38 4.91 0.99 -3.45
C ALA A 38 4.32 1.74 -4.66
N ASN A 39 4.46 3.07 -4.69
CA ASN A 39 3.85 3.90 -5.74
C ASN A 39 4.71 4.07 -7.00
N TYR A 40 6.04 3.92 -6.90
CA TYR A 40 6.99 4.12 -8.00
C TYR A 40 8.07 3.03 -8.02
N PRO A 41 7.70 1.76 -8.18
CA PRO A 41 8.66 0.66 -8.20
C PRO A 41 9.56 0.74 -9.43
N ASP A 42 10.85 0.47 -9.24
CA ASP A 42 11.88 0.46 -10.30
C ASP A 42 12.04 -0.93 -10.95
N ASN A 43 11.46 -1.96 -10.34
CA ASN A 43 11.56 -3.36 -10.77
C ASN A 43 10.21 -4.06 -10.54
N ILE A 44 10.00 -5.21 -11.19
CA ILE A 44 8.88 -6.09 -10.90
C ILE A 44 9.00 -6.53 -9.44
N PHE A 45 7.99 -6.18 -8.64
CA PHE A 45 8.00 -6.31 -7.19
C PHE A 45 7.59 -7.72 -6.75
N GLU A 46 8.21 -8.22 -5.69
CA GLU A 46 7.93 -9.55 -5.13
C GLU A 46 7.29 -9.46 -3.74
N GLY A 47 6.23 -8.67 -3.60
CA GLY A 47 5.49 -8.52 -2.34
C GLY A 47 6.15 -7.57 -1.32
N SER A 48 5.38 -7.14 -0.33
CA SER A 48 5.83 -6.26 0.75
C SER A 48 6.24 -7.08 1.98
N PHE A 49 7.42 -6.78 2.54
CA PHE A 49 7.85 -7.39 3.81
C PHE A 49 7.07 -6.86 5.03
N CYS A 50 6.24 -5.84 4.84
CA CYS A 50 5.52 -5.14 5.90
C CYS A 50 4.08 -5.64 6.10
N ASP A 51 3.62 -6.56 5.26
CA ASP A 51 2.30 -7.17 5.36
C ASP A 51 2.34 -8.36 6.32
N ILE A 52 2.22 -8.04 7.62
CA ILE A 52 2.33 -9.03 8.69
C ILE A 52 0.96 -9.63 9.02
N SER A 53 -0.11 -8.86 8.83
CA SER A 53 -1.49 -9.28 9.09
C SER A 53 -2.48 -8.33 8.40
N ALA A 54 -3.76 -8.71 8.36
CA ALA A 54 -4.83 -7.84 7.85
C ALA A 54 -4.84 -6.44 8.50
N PHE A 55 -4.43 -6.33 9.77
CA PHE A 55 -4.37 -5.06 10.48
C PHE A 55 -3.03 -4.35 10.27
N PHE A 56 -1.88 -5.06 10.31
CA PHE A 56 -0.58 -4.46 10.03
C PHE A 56 -0.24 -4.66 8.56
N ASN A 57 -0.64 -3.65 7.74
CA ASN A 57 -0.44 -3.62 6.31
C ASN A 57 0.07 -2.22 5.89
N CYS A 58 1.31 -2.17 5.38
CA CYS A 58 1.93 -0.91 4.98
C CYS A 58 1.49 -0.46 3.59
N ASP A 59 1.18 -1.40 2.70
CA ASP A 59 0.80 -1.09 1.31
C ASP A 59 -0.57 -0.40 1.29
N ASN A 60 -1.54 -0.86 2.07
CA ASN A 60 -2.82 -0.18 2.23
C ASN A 60 -2.64 1.27 2.70
N SER A 61 -1.71 1.50 3.63
CA SER A 61 -1.39 2.85 4.07
C SER A 61 -0.70 3.69 3.00
N ALA A 62 0.19 3.08 2.18
CA ALA A 62 0.94 3.76 1.13
C ALA A 62 0.06 4.16 -0.07
N PHE A 63 -1.00 3.40 -0.37
CA PHE A 63 -1.97 3.70 -1.43
C PHE A 63 -3.12 4.59 -0.96
N SER A 64 -3.23 4.88 0.34
CA SER A 64 -4.33 5.68 0.87
C SER A 64 -4.25 7.15 0.43
N ALA A 65 -5.41 7.82 0.38
CA ALA A 65 -5.50 9.24 -0.01
C ALA A 65 -4.68 10.17 0.91
N ILE A 66 -4.47 9.78 2.18
CA ILE A 66 -3.68 10.57 3.15
C ILE A 66 -2.21 10.18 3.21
N ALA A 67 -1.76 9.20 2.43
CA ALA A 67 -0.34 8.83 2.36
C ALA A 67 0.54 10.00 1.91
N GLN A 68 -0.05 10.93 1.18
CA GLN A 68 0.63 12.09 0.63
C GLN A 68 -0.25 13.36 0.67
N ILE A 69 0.40 14.50 0.73
CA ILE A 69 -0.22 15.82 0.58
C ILE A 69 0.46 16.52 -0.60
N MET A 70 -0.28 16.73 -1.70
CA MET A 70 0.25 17.35 -2.93
C MET A 70 1.51 16.66 -3.48
N GLY A 71 1.54 15.31 -3.45
CA GLY A 71 2.69 14.53 -3.90
C GLY A 71 3.80 14.36 -2.85
N ILE A 72 3.66 14.93 -1.66
CA ILE A 72 4.64 14.83 -0.57
C ILE A 72 4.21 13.74 0.40
N PRO A 73 4.99 12.67 0.59
CA PRO A 73 4.66 11.64 1.55
C PRO A 73 4.48 12.19 2.96
N ILE A 74 3.45 11.75 3.68
CA ILE A 74 3.14 12.24 5.04
C ILE A 74 4.32 12.05 6.01
N GLY A 75 5.12 11.00 5.81
CA GLY A 75 6.33 10.75 6.59
C GLY A 75 7.36 11.90 6.55
N TYR A 76 7.35 12.74 5.50
CA TYR A 76 8.23 13.90 5.42
C TYR A 76 8.00 14.89 6.59
N PHE A 77 6.74 15.16 6.91
CA PHE A 77 6.41 16.04 8.04
C PHE A 77 6.84 15.43 9.37
N GLY A 78 6.71 14.11 9.53
CA GLY A 78 7.21 13.38 10.69
C GLY A 78 8.74 13.46 10.81
N LEU A 79 9.46 13.40 9.69
CA LEU A 79 10.92 13.54 9.67
C LEU A 79 11.36 14.92 10.21
N ILE A 80 10.66 15.99 9.81
CA ILE A 80 10.94 17.35 10.28
C ILE A 80 10.71 17.45 11.78
N VAL A 81 9.58 16.97 12.27
CA VAL A 81 9.26 16.99 13.71
C VAL A 81 10.31 16.22 14.51
N GLY A 82 10.66 15.01 14.08
CA GLY A 82 11.70 14.20 14.71
C GLY A 82 13.05 14.93 14.76
N THR A 83 13.43 15.58 13.65
CA THR A 83 14.67 16.37 13.57
C THR A 83 14.66 17.53 14.56
N LEU A 84 13.58 18.29 14.65
CA LEU A 84 13.48 19.42 15.58
C LEU A 84 13.55 18.98 17.04
N VAL A 85 12.92 17.87 17.37
CA VAL A 85 12.98 17.29 18.73
C VAL A 85 14.40 16.83 19.06
N ALA A 86 15.07 16.12 18.14
CA ALA A 86 16.45 15.66 18.32
C ALA A 86 17.43 16.83 18.44
N LEU A 87 17.33 17.85 17.58
CA LEU A 87 18.16 19.05 17.64
C LEU A 87 17.96 19.82 18.97
N GLY A 88 16.74 19.92 19.45
CA GLY A 88 16.46 20.55 20.75
C GLY A 88 17.10 19.81 21.93
N ALA A 89 17.24 18.49 21.83
CA ALA A 89 17.97 17.71 22.83
C ALA A 89 19.50 17.90 22.73
N VAL A 90 20.05 18.11 21.52
CA VAL A 90 21.48 18.36 21.30
C VAL A 90 21.86 19.81 21.68
N PHE A 91 21.05 20.78 21.27
CA PHE A 91 21.28 22.21 21.49
C PHE A 91 20.25 22.80 22.46
N PRO A 92 20.37 22.52 23.77
CA PRO A 92 19.37 22.90 24.74
C PRO A 92 19.29 24.43 24.88
N SER A 93 18.10 24.96 24.70
CA SER A 93 17.76 26.35 25.01
C SER A 93 16.29 26.48 25.39
N ASP A 94 15.96 27.43 26.24
CA ASP A 94 14.59 27.71 26.65
C ASP A 94 13.64 27.94 25.46
N LYS A 95 14.15 28.63 24.42
CA LYS A 95 13.37 28.95 23.21
C LYS A 95 13.12 27.71 22.42
N PHE A 96 14.10 26.82 22.28
CA PHE A 96 13.98 25.58 21.54
C PHE A 96 13.02 24.61 22.23
N GLU A 97 13.16 24.50 23.58
CA GLU A 97 12.32 23.64 24.41
C GLU A 97 10.83 24.03 24.30
N ARG A 98 10.50 25.34 24.41
CA ARG A 98 9.12 25.84 24.27
C ARG A 98 8.57 25.59 22.85
N THR A 99 9.40 25.79 21.85
CA THR A 99 8.99 25.54 20.46
C THR A 99 8.74 24.06 20.20
N ASN A 100 9.62 23.18 20.69
CA ASN A 100 9.44 21.73 20.57
C ASN A 100 8.24 21.23 21.36
N ALA A 101 7.95 21.81 22.54
CA ALA A 101 6.72 21.51 23.28
C ALA A 101 5.46 21.83 22.45
N PHE A 102 5.42 23.00 21.80
CA PHE A 102 4.33 23.39 20.91
C PHE A 102 4.21 22.45 19.70
N ILE A 103 5.33 22.15 19.04
CA ILE A 103 5.37 21.25 17.87
C ILE A 103 4.94 19.83 18.28
N SER A 104 5.42 19.31 19.42
CA SER A 104 5.01 17.99 19.92
C SER A 104 3.52 17.91 20.24
N PHE A 105 2.93 18.98 20.76
CA PHE A 105 1.48 19.08 20.98
C PHE A 105 0.71 18.99 19.66
N LEU A 106 1.07 19.79 18.65
CA LEU A 106 0.45 19.74 17.32
C LEU A 106 0.65 18.37 16.66
N ASN A 107 1.84 17.79 16.79
CA ASN A 107 2.17 16.49 16.25
C ASN A 107 1.28 15.38 16.83
N VAL A 108 1.04 15.36 18.14
CA VAL A 108 0.14 14.38 18.77
C VAL A 108 -1.30 14.56 18.31
N LEU A 109 -1.77 15.78 18.08
CA LEU A 109 -3.10 16.00 17.48
C LEU A 109 -3.16 15.39 16.06
N GLY A 110 -2.12 15.61 15.25
CA GLY A 110 -2.01 14.97 13.93
C GLY A 110 -1.97 13.45 14.03
N VAL A 111 -1.20 12.89 14.97
CA VAL A 111 -1.12 11.44 15.22
C VAL A 111 -2.49 10.86 15.59
N ILE A 112 -3.28 11.54 16.42
CA ILE A 112 -4.64 11.10 16.77
C ILE A 112 -5.52 11.04 15.53
N VAL A 113 -5.48 12.06 14.68
CA VAL A 113 -6.25 12.09 13.42
C VAL A 113 -5.83 10.93 12.50
N LEU A 114 -4.53 10.73 12.30
CA LEU A 114 -4.00 9.67 11.46
C LEU A 114 -4.31 8.27 12.02
N PHE A 115 -4.22 8.10 13.34
CA PHE A 115 -4.57 6.86 14.03
C PHE A 115 -6.05 6.53 13.86
N VAL A 116 -6.95 7.51 14.10
CA VAL A 116 -8.40 7.34 13.91
C VAL A 116 -8.69 6.97 12.45
N TYR A 117 -8.08 7.66 11.50
CA TYR A 117 -8.26 7.35 10.08
C TYR A 117 -7.77 5.93 9.75
N SER A 118 -6.59 5.54 10.20
CA SER A 118 -6.03 4.19 9.95
C SER A 118 -6.92 3.09 10.52
N VAL A 119 -7.42 3.25 11.76
CA VAL A 119 -8.21 2.21 12.42
C VAL A 119 -9.64 2.16 11.89
N PHE A 120 -10.32 3.30 11.73
CA PHE A 120 -11.75 3.35 11.43
C PHE A 120 -12.08 3.46 9.94
N PHE A 121 -11.18 4.02 9.12
CA PHE A 121 -11.42 4.23 7.69
C PHE A 121 -10.61 3.28 6.83
N LEU A 122 -9.33 3.01 7.16
CA LEU A 122 -8.52 2.04 6.42
C LEU A 122 -8.66 0.62 6.96
N GLY A 123 -9.10 0.44 8.21
CA GLY A 123 -9.15 -0.87 8.88
C GLY A 123 -7.76 -1.54 9.01
N SER A 124 -6.69 -0.78 8.81
CA SER A 124 -5.31 -1.28 8.87
C SER A 124 -4.35 -0.18 9.34
N MET A 125 -3.17 -0.59 9.78
CA MET A 125 -2.12 0.30 10.29
C MET A 125 -0.77 -0.07 9.72
N CYS A 126 -0.02 0.91 9.24
CA CYS A 126 1.38 0.73 8.88
C CYS A 126 2.24 0.55 10.14
N LEU A 127 3.11 -0.46 10.15
CA LEU A 127 4.00 -0.75 11.28
C LEU A 127 4.94 0.43 11.58
N PHE A 128 5.46 1.09 10.56
CA PHE A 128 6.32 2.26 10.71
C PHE A 128 5.54 3.46 11.26
N CYS A 129 4.29 3.65 10.84
CA CYS A 129 3.41 4.68 11.38
C CYS A 129 3.13 4.44 12.87
N ALA A 130 2.86 3.19 13.28
CA ALA A 130 2.69 2.82 14.67
C ALA A 130 3.95 3.13 15.50
N GLY A 131 5.13 2.82 14.98
CA GLY A 131 6.41 3.18 15.59
C GLY A 131 6.56 4.70 15.76
N PHE A 132 6.22 5.48 14.73
CA PHE A 132 6.21 6.94 14.82
C PHE A 132 5.27 7.44 15.92
N TYR A 133 4.06 6.89 16.03
CA TYR A 133 3.07 7.30 17.02
C TYR A 133 3.57 7.10 18.46
N ILE A 134 4.25 5.98 18.73
CA ILE A 134 4.85 5.69 20.04
C ILE A 134 5.86 6.78 20.41
N PHE A 135 6.78 7.12 19.51
CA PHE A 135 7.80 8.15 19.79
C PHE A 135 7.22 9.56 19.84
N ALA A 136 6.18 9.85 19.06
CA ALA A 136 5.47 11.14 19.11
C ALA A 136 4.78 11.35 20.46
N VAL A 137 4.07 10.33 20.96
CA VAL A 137 3.44 10.36 22.29
C VAL A 137 4.49 10.46 23.39
N LEU A 138 5.58 9.69 23.30
CA LEU A 138 6.69 9.78 24.26
C LEU A 138 7.27 11.19 24.31
N SER A 139 7.54 11.81 23.15
CA SER A 139 8.02 13.19 23.06
C SER A 139 7.06 14.17 23.74
N PHE A 140 5.76 14.06 23.44
CA PHE A 140 4.74 14.90 24.08
C PHE A 140 4.70 14.75 25.59
N VAL A 141 4.72 13.51 26.11
CA VAL A 141 4.71 13.22 27.55
C VAL A 141 5.96 13.79 28.22
N LEU A 142 7.13 13.69 27.60
CA LEU A 142 8.36 14.28 28.13
C LEU A 142 8.26 15.81 28.27
N PHE A 143 7.74 16.50 27.23
CA PHE A 143 7.51 17.94 27.32
C PHE A 143 6.39 18.31 28.31
N TRP A 144 5.36 17.47 28.44
CA TRP A 144 4.30 17.64 29.42
C TRP A 144 4.83 17.58 30.84
N LEU A 145 5.64 16.59 31.20
CA LEU A 145 6.11 16.32 32.55
C LEU A 145 7.28 17.22 32.94
N TYR A 146 8.22 17.46 32.01
CA TYR A 146 9.51 18.11 32.33
C TYR A 146 9.71 19.46 31.63
N GLY A 147 8.82 19.84 30.69
CA GLY A 147 8.95 21.11 29.97
C GLY A 147 8.87 22.34 30.86
N LYS A 148 9.62 23.39 30.51
CA LYS A 148 9.66 24.67 31.18
C LYS A 148 8.31 25.41 31.07
N GLY A 149 7.85 26.02 32.17
CA GLY A 149 6.62 26.81 32.14
C GLY A 149 5.45 26.21 32.92
N GLN A 150 5.75 25.40 33.95
CA GLN A 150 4.72 24.95 34.92
C GLN A 150 4.31 26.11 35.84
N ASP A 151 3.62 27.11 35.32
CA ASP A 151 2.79 27.93 36.14
C ASP A 151 1.57 27.11 36.58
N LYS A 152 1.43 26.92 37.91
CA LYS A 152 0.46 26.01 38.54
C LYS A 152 -1.02 26.28 38.24
N GLY A 153 -1.34 27.24 37.36
CA GLY A 153 -2.71 27.67 37.07
C GLY A 153 -3.28 27.36 35.68
N ARG A 154 -2.45 27.05 34.70
CA ARG A 154 -2.94 26.77 33.32
C ARG A 154 -2.22 25.59 32.67
N LEU A 155 -2.89 24.44 32.67
CA LEU A 155 -2.35 23.16 32.28
C LEU A 155 -1.68 23.14 30.88
N PHE A 156 -2.18 23.97 29.95
CA PHE A 156 -1.73 24.04 28.59
C PHE A 156 -0.92 25.28 28.19
N SER A 157 -0.75 26.26 29.10
CA SER A 157 -0.12 27.56 28.74
C SER A 157 1.31 27.41 28.19
N LYS A 158 2.05 26.42 28.67
CA LYS A 158 3.42 26.14 28.24
C LYS A 158 3.54 25.73 26.77
N PHE A 159 2.51 25.12 26.18
CA PHE A 159 2.50 24.71 24.77
C PHE A 159 2.23 25.88 23.83
N PHE A 160 1.75 27.03 24.31
CA PHE A 160 1.38 28.17 23.45
C PHE A 160 2.37 29.33 23.53
N GLN A 161 3.64 29.06 23.84
CA GLN A 161 4.69 30.07 23.89
C GLN A 161 5.91 29.74 23.02
N PRO A 162 5.72 29.35 21.74
CA PRO A 162 6.84 29.03 20.89
C PRO A 162 7.67 30.28 20.53
N SER A 163 8.94 30.09 20.22
CA SER A 163 9.79 31.15 19.67
C SER A 163 9.49 31.38 18.21
N LEU A 164 8.98 32.57 17.86
CA LEU A 164 8.67 32.91 16.48
C LEU A 164 9.87 32.74 15.54
N LYS A 165 11.10 33.08 16.03
CA LYS A 165 12.33 32.93 15.21
C LYS A 165 12.61 31.47 14.85
N ILE A 166 12.43 30.54 15.80
CA ILE A 166 12.64 29.10 15.56
C ILE A 166 11.52 28.56 14.66
N LEU A 167 10.26 28.98 14.86
CA LEU A 167 9.15 28.59 13.99
C LEU A 167 9.36 29.06 12.55
N VAL A 168 9.76 30.31 12.35
CA VAL A 168 10.06 30.83 11.01
C VAL A 168 11.21 30.06 10.36
N ALA A 169 12.31 29.82 11.10
CA ALA A 169 13.42 29.02 10.58
C ALA A 169 13.00 27.60 10.22
N ALA A 170 12.22 26.95 11.09
CA ALA A 170 11.66 25.64 10.83
C ALA A 170 10.72 25.64 9.60
N ALA A 171 9.85 26.64 9.48
CA ALA A 171 8.96 26.79 8.33
C ALA A 171 9.74 27.01 7.01
N CYS A 172 10.80 27.82 7.02
CA CYS A 172 11.66 27.99 5.84
C CYS A 172 12.37 26.72 5.43
N ILE A 173 12.94 25.98 6.40
CA ILE A 173 13.59 24.67 6.12
C ILE A 173 12.57 23.67 5.60
N THR A 174 11.36 23.63 6.18
CA THR A 174 10.27 22.79 5.73
C THR A 174 9.88 23.14 4.30
N ALA A 175 9.72 24.43 3.97
CA ALA A 175 9.35 24.87 2.64
C ALA A 175 10.41 24.52 1.58
N LEU A 176 11.70 24.67 1.91
CA LEU A 176 12.80 24.27 1.03
C LEU A 176 12.81 22.75 0.80
N GLY A 177 12.60 21.98 1.84
CA GLY A 177 12.54 20.53 1.71
C GLY A 177 11.28 20.05 0.97
N VAL A 178 10.13 20.70 1.17
CA VAL A 178 8.90 20.49 0.39
C VAL A 178 9.18 20.73 -1.08
N TYR A 179 9.82 21.85 -1.41
CA TYR A 179 10.20 22.16 -2.80
C TYR A 179 11.12 21.07 -3.37
N GLY A 180 12.16 20.65 -2.63
CA GLY A 180 13.03 19.57 -3.06
C GLY A 180 12.30 18.22 -3.23
N MET A 181 11.32 17.93 -2.38
CA MET A 181 10.52 16.72 -2.47
C MET A 181 9.58 16.76 -3.68
N ILE A 182 8.97 17.91 -4.00
CA ILE A 182 8.18 18.09 -5.22
C ILE A 182 9.02 17.85 -6.46
N GLN A 183 10.23 18.44 -6.53
CA GLN A 183 11.15 18.22 -7.64
C GLN A 183 11.56 16.75 -7.77
N TYR A 184 11.81 16.07 -6.66
CA TYR A 184 12.11 14.64 -6.66
C TYR A 184 10.92 13.80 -7.14
N HIS A 185 9.71 14.13 -6.68
CA HIS A 185 8.48 13.46 -7.12
C HIS A 185 8.22 13.64 -8.61
N ASP A 186 8.37 14.88 -9.12
CA ASP A 186 8.21 15.19 -10.54
C ASP A 186 9.26 14.46 -11.40
N ALA A 187 10.53 14.46 -10.94
CA ALA A 187 11.59 13.71 -11.62
C ALA A 187 11.31 12.19 -11.64
N ARG A 188 10.77 11.64 -10.55
CA ARG A 188 10.34 10.24 -10.51
C ARG A 188 9.19 9.97 -11.48
N ARG A 189 8.20 10.85 -11.53
CA ARG A 189 7.09 10.74 -12.47
C ARG A 189 7.57 10.81 -13.93
N ASP A 190 8.46 11.73 -14.24
CA ASP A 190 9.01 11.89 -15.59
C ASP A 190 9.91 10.69 -15.99
N ALA A 191 10.55 10.03 -15.01
CA ALA A 191 11.34 8.82 -15.22
C ALA A 191 10.47 7.56 -15.46
N GLN A 192 9.15 7.60 -15.19
CA GLN A 192 8.26 6.42 -15.31
C GLN A 192 8.29 5.80 -16.71
N ALA A 193 8.45 6.59 -17.76
CA ALA A 193 8.57 6.08 -19.12
C ALA A 193 9.81 5.18 -19.32
N ALA A 194 10.95 5.57 -18.75
CA ALA A 194 12.17 4.76 -18.80
C ALA A 194 12.08 3.53 -17.89
N VAL A 195 11.41 3.66 -16.76
CA VAL A 195 11.12 2.55 -15.85
C VAL A 195 10.19 1.55 -16.52
N ALA A 196 9.14 1.99 -17.20
CA ALA A 196 8.20 1.13 -17.90
C ALA A 196 8.88 0.26 -18.97
N LEU A 197 9.83 0.83 -19.75
CA LEU A 197 10.63 0.04 -20.69
C LEU A 197 11.50 -1.03 -20.01
N ARG A 198 12.05 -0.70 -18.84
CA ARG A 198 12.80 -1.67 -18.03
C ARG A 198 11.89 -2.78 -17.53
N ILE A 199 10.69 -2.45 -17.07
CA ILE A 199 9.68 -3.41 -16.62
C ILE A 199 9.28 -4.35 -17.76
N VAL A 200 9.02 -3.83 -18.97
CA VAL A 200 8.75 -4.66 -20.14
C VAL A 200 9.88 -5.65 -20.42
N LYS A 201 11.14 -5.17 -20.37
CA LYS A 201 12.30 -6.06 -20.52
C LYS A 201 12.34 -7.13 -19.43
N GLN A 202 12.18 -6.75 -18.17
CA GLN A 202 12.14 -7.70 -17.05
C GLN A 202 10.99 -8.70 -17.20
N PHE A 203 9.81 -8.24 -17.62
CA PHE A 203 8.66 -9.09 -17.89
C PHE A 203 8.98 -10.15 -18.97
N ARG A 204 9.65 -9.76 -20.05
CA ARG A 204 10.09 -10.69 -21.09
C ARG A 204 11.13 -11.71 -20.63
N GLU A 205 11.95 -11.34 -19.65
CA GLU A 205 12.97 -12.20 -19.03
C GLU A 205 12.37 -13.15 -17.98
N LEU A 206 11.11 -12.94 -17.52
CA LEU A 206 10.44 -13.87 -16.60
C LEU A 206 10.28 -15.26 -17.23
N PRO A 207 10.43 -16.33 -16.45
CA PRO A 207 10.16 -17.67 -16.93
C PRO A 207 8.70 -17.82 -17.37
N VAL A 208 8.47 -18.56 -18.44
CA VAL A 208 7.11 -18.92 -18.89
C VAL A 208 6.67 -20.10 -18.00
N VAL A 209 5.74 -19.87 -17.13
CA VAL A 209 5.18 -20.90 -16.23
C VAL A 209 3.91 -21.54 -16.80
N GLY A 210 3.30 -20.90 -17.81
CA GLY A 210 2.04 -21.35 -18.43
C GLY A 210 0.80 -20.95 -17.62
N ASN A 211 -0.36 -21.22 -18.21
CA ASN A 211 -1.65 -21.06 -17.55
C ASN A 211 -1.92 -22.22 -16.57
N PRO A 212 -2.77 -22.06 -15.54
CA PRO A 212 -3.16 -23.18 -14.67
C PRO A 212 -3.99 -24.22 -15.43
N SER A 213 -4.02 -25.43 -14.93
CA SER A 213 -4.81 -26.53 -15.51
C SER A 213 -6.31 -26.23 -15.56
N PHE A 214 -6.79 -25.37 -14.67
CA PHE A 214 -8.17 -24.91 -14.62
C PHE A 214 -8.21 -23.38 -14.50
N ILE A 215 -8.63 -22.72 -15.60
CA ILE A 215 -8.95 -21.29 -15.59
C ILE A 215 -10.40 -21.15 -15.12
N SER A 216 -10.62 -20.35 -14.10
CA SER A 216 -11.94 -20.17 -13.51
C SER A 216 -12.95 -19.60 -14.53
N PRO A 217 -14.24 -19.92 -14.40
CA PRO A 217 -15.28 -19.32 -15.22
C PRO A 217 -15.61 -17.87 -14.79
N TYR A 218 -15.01 -17.37 -13.72
CA TYR A 218 -15.28 -16.07 -13.14
C TYR A 218 -14.39 -14.99 -13.78
N TRP A 219 -14.84 -14.48 -14.93
CA TRP A 219 -14.08 -13.49 -15.68
C TRP A 219 -14.58 -12.09 -15.38
N THR A 220 -13.68 -11.20 -15.01
CA THR A 220 -13.98 -9.77 -14.85
C THR A 220 -13.99 -9.03 -16.19
N VAL A 221 -13.27 -9.55 -17.20
CA VAL A 221 -13.31 -9.04 -18.58
C VAL A 221 -13.31 -10.21 -19.55
N ARG A 222 -14.22 -10.18 -20.51
CA ARG A 222 -14.32 -11.16 -21.59
C ARG A 222 -14.40 -10.44 -22.94
N SER A 223 -13.30 -10.44 -23.69
CA SER A 223 -13.22 -9.86 -25.03
C SER A 223 -13.39 -10.91 -26.14
N THR A 224 -13.12 -12.18 -25.84
CA THR A 224 -13.18 -13.30 -26.78
C THR A 224 -13.90 -14.49 -26.18
N ASP A 225 -14.33 -15.45 -27.02
CA ASP A 225 -15.03 -16.65 -26.55
C ASP A 225 -14.10 -17.58 -25.76
N ASN A 226 -12.87 -17.81 -26.28
CA ASN A 226 -11.85 -18.58 -25.57
C ASN A 226 -10.85 -17.66 -24.89
N PHE A 227 -10.39 -18.04 -23.71
CA PHE A 227 -9.46 -17.24 -22.90
C PHE A 227 -8.17 -16.92 -23.66
N GLU A 228 -7.66 -17.87 -24.42
CA GLU A 228 -6.37 -17.80 -25.11
C GLU A 228 -6.40 -17.00 -26.42
N ASP A 229 -7.59 -16.65 -26.94
CA ASP A 229 -7.73 -15.91 -28.19
C ASP A 229 -7.46 -14.40 -28.04
N ALA A 230 -7.43 -13.89 -26.80
CA ALA A 230 -7.13 -12.48 -26.55
C ALA A 230 -5.63 -12.20 -26.62
N PRO A 231 -5.21 -11.04 -27.16
CA PRO A 231 -3.82 -10.58 -27.11
C PRO A 231 -3.25 -10.53 -25.70
N ILE A 232 -4.07 -10.11 -24.73
CA ILE A 232 -3.72 -10.04 -23.32
C ILE A 232 -4.56 -11.05 -22.56
N GLN A 233 -3.89 -11.99 -21.93
CA GLN A 233 -4.48 -13.04 -21.12
C GLN A 233 -4.01 -12.84 -19.69
N LEU A 234 -4.87 -12.38 -18.81
CA LEU A 234 -4.54 -12.13 -17.40
C LEU A 234 -5.33 -13.06 -16.50
N ILE A 235 -4.62 -13.84 -15.70
CA ILE A 235 -5.17 -14.68 -14.65
C ILE A 235 -4.75 -14.05 -13.31
N GLU A 236 -5.72 -13.65 -12.51
CA GLU A 236 -5.53 -12.94 -11.25
C GLU A 236 -5.88 -13.85 -10.07
N TYR A 237 -4.86 -14.29 -9.32
CA TYR A 237 -5.07 -14.92 -8.02
C TYR A 237 -5.25 -13.82 -6.96
N SER A 238 -6.46 -13.71 -6.45
CA SER A 238 -6.88 -12.55 -5.69
C SER A 238 -7.65 -12.95 -4.42
N ASP A 239 -7.59 -12.07 -3.43
CA ASP A 239 -8.33 -12.15 -2.18
C ASP A 239 -9.14 -10.86 -1.98
N PHE A 240 -10.42 -11.00 -1.71
CA PHE A 240 -11.35 -9.88 -1.56
C PHE A 240 -11.04 -8.94 -0.37
N LEU A 241 -10.25 -9.39 0.61
CA LEU A 241 -9.87 -8.57 1.77
C LEU A 241 -8.41 -8.08 1.70
N CYS A 242 -7.70 -8.37 0.60
CA CYS A 242 -6.35 -7.91 0.35
C CYS A 242 -6.36 -6.50 -0.25
N SER A 243 -5.66 -5.55 0.37
CA SER A 243 -5.57 -4.16 -0.09
C SER A 243 -4.85 -4.02 -1.43
N ASP A 244 -3.86 -4.87 -1.69
CA ASP A 244 -3.12 -4.85 -2.94
C ASP A 244 -3.96 -5.39 -4.09
N CYS A 245 -4.90 -6.32 -3.79
CA CYS A 245 -5.90 -6.77 -4.76
C CYS A 245 -6.88 -5.65 -5.11
N LEU A 246 -7.35 -4.89 -4.11
CA LEU A 246 -8.13 -3.68 -4.37
C LEU A 246 -7.37 -2.68 -5.24
N PHE A 247 -6.09 -2.43 -4.94
CA PHE A 247 -5.27 -1.55 -5.76
C PHE A 247 -5.12 -2.08 -7.19
N LEU A 248 -4.88 -3.39 -7.37
CA LEU A 248 -4.82 -4.03 -8.69
C LEU A 248 -6.13 -3.84 -9.45
N THR A 249 -7.28 -4.13 -8.83
CA THR A 249 -8.61 -3.95 -9.43
C THR A 249 -8.78 -2.52 -9.96
N GLN A 250 -8.41 -1.50 -9.18
CA GLN A 250 -8.47 -0.09 -9.60
C GLN A 250 -7.57 0.22 -10.82
N GLN A 251 -6.42 -0.44 -10.93
CA GLN A 251 -5.55 -0.30 -12.11
C GLN A 251 -6.18 -1.02 -13.32
N LEU A 252 -6.71 -2.21 -13.11
CA LEU A 252 -7.36 -3.00 -14.17
C LEU A 252 -8.62 -2.32 -14.68
N ASP A 253 -9.39 -1.63 -13.86
CA ASP A 253 -10.57 -0.85 -14.28
C ASP A 253 -10.23 0.20 -15.34
N ARG A 254 -9.09 0.86 -15.22
CA ARG A 254 -8.60 1.81 -16.22
C ARG A 254 -8.07 1.11 -17.47
N LEU A 255 -7.35 0.00 -17.29
CA LEU A 255 -6.73 -0.74 -18.37
C LEU A 255 -7.75 -1.49 -19.23
N LYS A 256 -8.82 -2.04 -18.64
CA LYS A 256 -9.89 -2.71 -19.39
C LYS A 256 -10.60 -1.80 -20.40
N GLU A 257 -10.69 -0.51 -20.08
CA GLU A 257 -11.25 0.49 -21.01
C GLU A 257 -10.27 0.80 -22.15
N GLU A 258 -8.98 0.98 -21.84
CA GLU A 258 -7.96 1.29 -22.85
C GLU A 258 -7.69 0.11 -23.79
N PHE A 259 -7.72 -1.12 -23.27
CA PHE A 259 -7.49 -2.37 -24.03
C PHE A 259 -8.79 -3.11 -24.34
N ALA A 260 -9.92 -2.38 -24.46
CA ALA A 260 -11.21 -2.98 -24.78
C ALA A 260 -11.14 -3.83 -26.06
N GLY A 261 -11.70 -5.03 -26.01
CA GLY A 261 -11.65 -6.00 -27.11
C GLY A 261 -10.33 -6.76 -27.28
N LYS A 262 -9.32 -6.51 -26.43
CA LYS A 262 -7.97 -7.09 -26.52
C LYS A 262 -7.53 -7.85 -25.28
N ILE A 263 -8.34 -7.88 -24.22
CA ILE A 263 -7.98 -8.45 -22.93
C ILE A 263 -9.05 -9.40 -22.41
N ASN A 264 -8.62 -10.56 -21.92
CA ASN A 264 -9.41 -11.43 -21.07
C ASN A 264 -8.80 -11.44 -19.67
N ILE A 265 -9.65 -11.31 -18.64
CA ILE A 265 -9.23 -11.36 -17.24
C ILE A 265 -10.06 -12.41 -16.52
N ALA A 266 -9.42 -13.47 -16.04
CA ALA A 266 -10.01 -14.51 -15.21
C ALA A 266 -9.60 -14.33 -13.76
N PHE A 267 -10.58 -14.26 -12.85
CA PHE A 267 -10.38 -14.14 -11.42
C PHE A 267 -10.26 -15.54 -10.81
N GLN A 268 -9.13 -15.82 -10.17
CA GLN A 268 -8.88 -17.05 -9.43
C GLN A 268 -8.99 -16.75 -7.94
N PHE A 269 -9.98 -17.32 -7.27
CA PHE A 269 -10.11 -17.19 -5.81
C PHE A 269 -8.87 -17.76 -5.11
N PHE A 270 -8.20 -16.92 -4.34
CA PHE A 270 -7.06 -17.34 -3.51
C PHE A 270 -7.12 -16.66 -2.14
N PRO A 271 -8.15 -17.00 -1.33
CA PRO A 271 -8.30 -16.40 0.00
C PRO A 271 -7.11 -16.72 0.89
N LEU A 272 -6.54 -15.71 1.53
CA LEU A 272 -5.49 -15.84 2.53
C LEU A 272 -6.10 -16.13 3.92
N ASP A 273 -7.06 -17.02 3.93
CA ASP A 273 -7.84 -17.50 5.07
C ASP A 273 -7.67 -19.02 5.21
N SER A 274 -7.08 -19.44 6.34
CA SER A 274 -6.80 -20.85 6.61
C SER A 274 -8.03 -21.75 6.77
N GLN A 275 -9.23 -21.17 6.78
CA GLN A 275 -10.46 -21.95 6.86
C GLN A 275 -10.74 -22.76 5.58
N CYS A 276 -10.37 -22.27 4.42
CA CYS A 276 -10.55 -22.94 3.14
C CYS A 276 -9.24 -23.11 2.35
N ASN A 277 -8.20 -22.36 2.67
CA ASN A 277 -6.92 -22.44 1.96
C ASN A 277 -5.84 -23.07 2.85
N ALA A 278 -5.59 -24.37 2.65
CA ALA A 278 -4.61 -25.14 3.42
C ALA A 278 -3.15 -24.67 3.21
N VAL A 279 -2.89 -23.86 2.18
CA VAL A 279 -1.57 -23.29 1.89
C VAL A 279 -1.23 -22.16 2.86
N VAL A 280 -2.25 -21.57 3.48
CA VAL A 280 -2.12 -20.42 4.39
C VAL A 280 -1.90 -20.92 5.81
N GLU A 281 -0.67 -20.77 6.31
CA GLU A 281 -0.32 -21.16 7.69
C GLU A 281 -0.94 -20.22 8.74
N LYS A 282 -0.99 -18.92 8.43
CA LYS A 282 -1.59 -17.88 9.26
C LYS A 282 -2.83 -17.34 8.58
N ASN A 283 -3.96 -17.30 9.31
CA ASN A 283 -5.14 -16.64 8.82
C ASN A 283 -4.91 -15.12 8.75
N LEU A 284 -4.59 -14.62 7.55
CA LEU A 284 -4.31 -13.20 7.32
C LEU A 284 -5.59 -12.39 7.18
N TYR A 285 -6.59 -12.96 6.48
CA TYR A 285 -7.84 -12.27 6.15
C TYR A 285 -9.06 -13.11 6.53
N PRO A 286 -9.41 -13.19 7.83
CA PRO A 286 -10.59 -13.93 8.29
C PRO A 286 -11.87 -13.46 7.60
N GLY A 287 -12.63 -14.39 7.02
CA GLY A 287 -13.86 -14.13 6.26
C GLY A 287 -13.66 -14.02 4.76
N SER A 288 -12.43 -14.13 4.28
CA SER A 288 -12.13 -14.13 2.84
C SER A 288 -12.65 -15.40 2.15
N CYS A 289 -12.65 -16.55 2.84
CA CYS A 289 -13.30 -17.77 2.36
C CYS A 289 -14.81 -17.57 2.16
N GLU A 290 -15.48 -16.94 3.11
CA GLU A 290 -16.91 -16.64 3.02
C GLU A 290 -17.23 -15.77 1.79
N LEU A 291 -16.46 -14.70 1.57
CA LEU A 291 -16.62 -13.84 0.38
C LEU A 291 -16.38 -14.61 -0.92
N SER A 292 -15.39 -15.51 -0.95
CA SER A 292 -15.11 -16.34 -2.10
C SER A 292 -16.29 -17.26 -2.44
N TYR A 293 -16.90 -17.89 -1.43
CA TYR A 293 -18.09 -18.72 -1.64
C TYR A 293 -19.30 -17.90 -2.10
N ILE A 294 -19.57 -16.74 -1.48
CA ILE A 294 -20.67 -15.85 -1.88
C ILE A 294 -20.49 -15.43 -3.35
N ALA A 295 -19.29 -15.03 -3.75
CA ALA A 295 -19.01 -14.58 -5.11
C ALA A 295 -19.03 -15.72 -6.14
N ALA A 296 -18.71 -16.95 -5.73
CA ALA A 296 -18.67 -18.11 -6.61
C ALA A 296 -20.04 -18.79 -6.78
N TYR A 297 -21.03 -18.49 -5.93
CA TYR A 297 -22.31 -19.20 -5.87
C TYR A 297 -23.12 -19.08 -7.17
N ASP A 298 -23.17 -17.90 -7.75
CA ASP A 298 -23.81 -17.65 -9.04
C ASP A 298 -22.83 -17.00 -10.02
N PRO A 299 -22.26 -17.75 -10.97
CA PRO A 299 -21.33 -17.21 -11.95
C PRO A 299 -21.91 -16.08 -12.80
N ALA A 300 -23.23 -16.03 -13.02
CA ALA A 300 -23.87 -14.98 -13.80
C ALA A 300 -23.87 -13.62 -13.08
N ARG A 301 -23.80 -13.65 -11.75
CA ARG A 301 -23.77 -12.45 -10.90
C ARG A 301 -22.38 -12.12 -10.34
N PHE A 302 -21.37 -12.91 -10.73
CA PHE A 302 -20.03 -12.76 -10.19
C PHE A 302 -19.50 -11.32 -10.29
N ILE A 303 -19.60 -10.69 -11.47
CA ILE A 303 -19.09 -9.34 -11.69
C ILE A 303 -19.75 -8.31 -10.76
N GLU A 304 -21.09 -8.42 -10.57
CA GLU A 304 -21.83 -7.51 -9.69
C GLU A 304 -21.35 -7.66 -8.23
N ILE A 305 -21.16 -8.91 -7.79
CA ILE A 305 -20.72 -9.22 -6.41
C ILE A 305 -19.27 -8.79 -6.22
N HIS A 306 -18.39 -9.09 -7.18
CA HIS A 306 -16.98 -8.70 -7.18
C HIS A 306 -16.82 -7.17 -7.04
N ASP A 307 -17.51 -6.41 -7.89
CA ASP A 307 -17.42 -4.96 -7.90
C ASP A 307 -17.99 -4.35 -6.62
N GLU A 308 -19.10 -4.93 -6.08
CA GLU A 308 -19.69 -4.47 -4.83
C GLU A 308 -18.77 -4.73 -3.63
N ILE A 309 -18.09 -5.88 -3.58
CA ILE A 309 -17.14 -6.20 -2.49
C ILE A 309 -16.00 -5.20 -2.49
N PHE A 310 -15.36 -4.96 -3.65
CA PHE A 310 -14.24 -4.02 -3.73
C PHE A 310 -14.67 -2.56 -3.54
N ALA A 311 -15.86 -2.17 -3.98
CA ALA A 311 -16.40 -0.84 -3.70
C ALA A 311 -16.70 -0.62 -2.21
N ASN A 312 -16.97 -1.69 -1.46
CA ASN A 312 -17.24 -1.67 -0.02
C ASN A 312 -16.15 -2.38 0.80
N PHE A 313 -14.91 -2.32 0.35
CA PHE A 313 -13.77 -3.09 0.86
C PHE A 313 -13.66 -3.10 2.39
N ASN A 314 -13.83 -1.94 3.04
CA ASN A 314 -13.74 -1.85 4.49
C ASN A 314 -14.93 -2.52 5.21
N ASN A 315 -16.12 -2.44 4.62
CA ASN A 315 -17.33 -3.06 5.15
C ASN A 315 -17.30 -4.59 4.97
N ALA A 316 -16.66 -5.08 3.91
CA ALA A 316 -16.52 -6.51 3.62
C ALA A 316 -15.83 -7.32 4.73
N ARG A 317 -15.06 -6.64 5.58
CA ARG A 317 -14.44 -7.22 6.79
C ARG A 317 -15.46 -7.53 7.90
N ASN A 318 -16.63 -6.87 7.88
CA ASN A 318 -17.66 -7.08 8.88
C ASN A 318 -18.51 -8.32 8.53
N PRO A 319 -18.66 -9.31 9.45
CA PRO A 319 -19.49 -10.49 9.22
C PRO A 319 -20.95 -10.17 8.91
N GLU A 320 -21.52 -9.14 9.56
CA GLU A 320 -22.92 -8.73 9.33
C GLU A 320 -23.11 -8.21 7.90
N TRP A 321 -22.15 -7.46 7.38
CA TRP A 321 -22.18 -6.97 6.01
C TRP A 321 -22.09 -8.12 5.01
N ARG A 322 -21.26 -9.15 5.25
CA ARG A 322 -21.17 -10.34 4.40
C ARG A 322 -22.48 -11.14 4.36
N GLN A 323 -23.12 -11.30 5.51
CA GLN A 323 -24.45 -11.94 5.58
C GLN A 323 -25.51 -11.15 4.81
N GLU A 324 -25.45 -9.82 4.88
CA GLU A 324 -26.35 -8.95 4.12
C GLU A 324 -26.06 -9.04 2.61
N LEU A 325 -24.79 -9.08 2.22
CA LEU A 325 -24.39 -9.32 0.83
C LEU A 325 -24.96 -10.65 0.32
N ALA A 326 -24.79 -11.74 1.07
CA ALA A 326 -25.32 -13.07 0.72
C ALA A 326 -26.83 -13.02 0.52
N ARG A 327 -27.58 -12.38 1.41
CA ARG A 327 -29.05 -12.22 1.27
C ARG A 327 -29.45 -11.42 0.03
N ARG A 328 -28.78 -10.32 -0.26
CA ARG A 328 -29.09 -9.49 -1.44
C ARG A 328 -28.86 -10.22 -2.76
N TYR A 329 -27.93 -11.13 -2.77
CA TYR A 329 -27.60 -11.92 -3.97
C TYR A 329 -28.19 -13.33 -3.97
N GLY A 330 -28.99 -13.71 -2.94
CA GLY A 330 -29.59 -15.03 -2.82
C GLY A 330 -28.55 -16.14 -2.65
N ALA A 331 -27.41 -15.81 -2.02
CA ALA A 331 -26.26 -16.68 -1.81
C ALA A 331 -26.10 -17.14 -0.35
N GLU A 332 -27.20 -17.20 0.42
CA GLU A 332 -27.17 -17.60 1.84
C GLU A 332 -26.69 -19.05 2.01
N GLU A 333 -26.93 -19.91 1.02
CA GLU A 333 -26.50 -21.31 1.04
C GLU A 333 -25.07 -21.51 0.53
N ALA A 334 -24.40 -20.46 0.03
CA ALA A 334 -23.08 -20.55 -0.58
C ALA A 334 -22.02 -21.23 0.29
N LEU A 335 -22.07 -20.97 1.61
CA LEU A 335 -21.12 -21.55 2.57
C LEU A 335 -21.32 -23.05 2.80
N SER A 336 -22.53 -23.56 2.55
CA SER A 336 -22.88 -24.98 2.75
C SER A 336 -23.07 -25.74 1.44
N ASP A 337 -23.05 -25.05 0.29
CA ASP A 337 -23.19 -25.66 -1.02
C ASP A 337 -21.92 -26.40 -1.44
N PRO A 338 -21.98 -27.75 -1.60
CA PRO A 338 -20.80 -28.53 -1.95
C PRO A 338 -20.22 -28.18 -3.31
N VAL A 339 -21.04 -27.74 -4.28
CA VAL A 339 -20.59 -27.40 -5.64
C VAL A 339 -19.77 -26.12 -5.60
N THR A 340 -20.25 -25.13 -4.86
CA THR A 340 -19.51 -23.86 -4.65
C THR A 340 -18.21 -24.10 -3.91
N GLN A 341 -18.22 -24.94 -2.87
CA GLN A 341 -17.01 -25.28 -2.13
C GLN A 341 -15.98 -26.00 -3.03
N ASP A 342 -16.43 -26.96 -3.84
CA ASP A 342 -15.55 -27.73 -4.74
C ASP A 342 -14.90 -26.87 -5.80
N ILE A 343 -15.68 -25.99 -6.45
CA ILE A 343 -15.12 -25.08 -7.48
C ILE A 343 -14.10 -24.10 -6.90
N VAL A 344 -14.40 -23.48 -5.74
CA VAL A 344 -13.45 -22.58 -5.07
C VAL A 344 -12.19 -23.34 -4.65
N GLN A 345 -12.35 -24.56 -4.10
CA GLN A 345 -11.19 -25.38 -3.72
C GLN A 345 -10.36 -25.81 -4.93
N THR A 346 -11.00 -26.16 -6.04
CA THR A 346 -10.32 -26.47 -7.32
C THR A 346 -9.49 -25.28 -7.77
N ILE A 347 -10.05 -24.08 -7.74
CA ILE A 347 -9.34 -22.84 -8.10
C ILE A 347 -8.16 -22.60 -7.17
N ILE A 348 -8.33 -22.69 -5.85
CA ILE A 348 -7.25 -22.53 -4.87
C ILE A 348 -6.10 -23.52 -5.17
N ASN A 349 -6.43 -24.77 -5.47
CA ASN A 349 -5.44 -25.82 -5.69
C ASN A 349 -4.58 -25.55 -6.94
N THR A 350 -5.09 -24.84 -7.95
CA THR A 350 -4.28 -24.47 -9.13
C THR A 350 -3.06 -23.61 -8.77
N GLY A 351 -3.12 -22.86 -7.67
CA GLY A 351 -1.95 -22.12 -7.17
C GLY A 351 -0.75 -23.01 -6.79
N MET A 352 -1.01 -24.28 -6.43
CA MET A 352 0.02 -25.25 -6.08
C MET A 352 0.69 -25.90 -7.31
N GLU A 353 0.10 -25.80 -8.48
CA GLU A 353 0.69 -26.33 -9.74
C GLU A 353 2.01 -25.65 -10.07
N TYR A 354 2.23 -24.44 -9.55
CA TYR A 354 3.45 -23.65 -9.77
C TYR A 354 4.61 -24.00 -8.84
N VAL A 355 4.42 -24.95 -7.92
CA VAL A 355 5.52 -25.46 -7.09
C VAL A 355 6.58 -26.09 -7.98
N LYS A 356 7.83 -25.64 -7.83
CA LYS A 356 9.00 -26.11 -8.59
C LYS A 356 8.98 -25.79 -10.10
N THR A 357 8.13 -24.87 -10.57
CA THR A 357 8.17 -24.42 -11.97
C THR A 357 9.46 -23.65 -12.29
N SER A 358 10.02 -22.96 -11.29
CA SER A 358 11.35 -22.35 -11.33
C SER A 358 11.85 -22.12 -9.91
N ASP A 359 13.15 -21.82 -9.74
CA ASP A 359 13.73 -21.44 -8.43
C ASP A 359 13.02 -20.22 -7.84
N ARG A 360 12.52 -19.32 -8.70
CA ARG A 360 11.78 -18.11 -8.30
C ARG A 360 10.42 -18.42 -7.64
N TYR A 361 9.77 -19.53 -8.04
CA TYR A 361 8.43 -19.92 -7.60
C TYR A 361 8.43 -21.27 -6.90
N ALA A 362 9.49 -21.55 -6.14
CA ALA A 362 9.74 -22.88 -5.54
C ALA A 362 8.58 -23.39 -4.67
N TYR A 363 7.77 -22.52 -4.13
CA TYR A 363 6.68 -22.84 -3.20
C TYR A 363 5.27 -22.67 -3.79
N GLY A 364 5.14 -22.38 -5.10
CA GLY A 364 3.86 -22.03 -5.71
C GLY A 364 3.35 -20.66 -5.28
N ILE A 365 2.06 -20.40 -5.53
CA ILE A 365 1.43 -19.13 -5.14
C ILE A 365 1.21 -19.12 -3.62
N ARG A 366 1.64 -18.05 -2.95
CA ARG A 366 1.59 -17.87 -1.49
C ARG A 366 1.07 -16.50 -1.06
N SER A 367 0.89 -15.58 -1.99
CA SER A 367 0.47 -14.21 -1.73
C SER A 367 -0.48 -13.72 -2.81
N THR A 368 -1.27 -12.73 -2.48
CA THR A 368 -2.18 -12.04 -3.39
C THR A 368 -1.87 -10.53 -3.41
N PRO A 369 -2.09 -9.86 -4.55
CA PRO A 369 -2.42 -10.50 -5.82
C PRO A 369 -1.20 -11.22 -6.43
N THR A 370 -1.45 -12.31 -7.16
CA THR A 370 -0.47 -12.88 -8.07
C THR A 370 -1.09 -12.94 -9.45
N MET A 371 -0.41 -12.37 -10.44
CA MET A 371 -0.88 -12.30 -11.81
C MET A 371 -0.11 -13.27 -12.70
N ILE A 372 -0.80 -13.97 -13.59
CA ILE A 372 -0.18 -14.67 -14.72
C ILE A 372 -0.64 -13.97 -15.99
N ILE A 373 0.31 -13.31 -16.64
CA ILE A 373 0.07 -12.54 -17.86
C ILE A 373 0.75 -13.26 -19.01
N ASN A 374 -0.03 -13.76 -19.97
CA ASN A 374 0.46 -14.54 -21.11
C ASN A 374 1.49 -15.60 -20.68
N GLY A 375 1.15 -16.35 -19.63
CA GLY A 375 1.96 -17.44 -19.08
C GLY A 375 3.18 -17.02 -18.25
N ARG A 376 3.37 -15.73 -17.93
CA ARG A 376 4.43 -15.22 -17.05
C ARG A 376 3.86 -14.72 -15.76
N MET A 377 4.47 -15.14 -14.64
CA MET A 377 3.97 -14.83 -13.30
C MET A 377 4.61 -13.56 -12.73
N ILE A 378 3.78 -12.68 -12.20
CA ILE A 378 4.16 -11.51 -11.39
C ILE A 378 3.51 -11.66 -10.01
N ILE A 379 4.32 -11.65 -8.96
CA ILE A 379 3.85 -11.64 -7.57
C ILE A 379 3.69 -10.18 -7.13
N GLY A 380 2.51 -9.83 -6.64
CA GLY A 380 2.13 -8.45 -6.32
C GLY A 380 1.49 -7.74 -7.51
N THR A 381 1.51 -6.43 -7.50
CA THR A 381 0.91 -5.58 -8.53
C THR A 381 1.93 -4.62 -9.15
N LEU A 382 1.57 -4.03 -10.27
CA LEU A 382 2.33 -2.97 -10.93
C LEU A 382 1.49 -1.69 -11.02
N PRO A 383 2.09 -0.50 -10.93
CA PRO A 383 1.42 0.74 -11.24
C PRO A 383 0.88 0.77 -12.68
N TYR A 384 -0.17 1.55 -12.89
CA TYR A 384 -0.87 1.66 -14.16
C TYR A 384 0.07 1.81 -15.38
N GLU A 385 1.00 2.76 -15.35
CA GLU A 385 1.87 3.03 -16.51
C GLU A 385 2.81 1.86 -16.83
N GLN A 386 3.24 1.10 -15.83
CA GLN A 386 4.08 -0.06 -16.01
C GLN A 386 3.28 -1.24 -16.58
N MET A 387 2.09 -1.48 -16.04
CA MET A 387 1.20 -2.53 -16.52
C MET A 387 0.70 -2.23 -17.94
N ARG A 388 0.35 -0.96 -18.20
CA ARG A 388 0.00 -0.46 -19.52
C ARG A 388 1.09 -0.74 -20.56
N ALA A 389 2.36 -0.50 -20.19
CA ALA A 389 3.48 -0.77 -21.08
C ALA A 389 3.64 -2.27 -21.40
N VAL A 390 3.45 -3.15 -20.41
CA VAL A 390 3.46 -4.61 -20.64
C VAL A 390 2.31 -5.01 -21.55
N PHE A 391 1.11 -4.49 -21.32
CA PHE A 391 -0.07 -4.80 -22.15
C PHE A 391 0.10 -4.32 -23.59
N GLN A 392 0.64 -3.11 -23.76
CA GLN A 392 0.92 -2.58 -25.10
C GLN A 392 1.94 -3.45 -25.86
N ASP A 393 3.00 -3.91 -25.17
CA ASP A 393 4.01 -4.80 -25.74
C ASP A 393 3.39 -6.14 -26.20
N LEU A 394 2.47 -6.71 -25.42
CA LEU A 394 1.76 -7.94 -25.78
C LEU A 394 0.84 -7.76 -26.98
N VAL A 395 0.12 -6.64 -27.05
CA VAL A 395 -0.73 -6.31 -28.19
C VAL A 395 0.10 -6.15 -29.48
N GLU A 396 1.22 -5.42 -29.40
CA GLU A 396 2.12 -5.21 -30.54
C GLU A 396 2.75 -6.54 -31.02
N GLU A 397 3.08 -7.45 -30.10
CA GLU A 397 3.55 -8.79 -30.44
C GLU A 397 2.46 -9.60 -31.16
N PHE A 398 1.23 -9.59 -30.64
CA PHE A 398 0.10 -10.30 -31.23
C PHE A 398 -0.26 -9.80 -32.64
N GLU A 399 -0.18 -8.48 -32.84
CA GLU A 399 -0.42 -7.84 -34.15
C GLU A 399 0.77 -7.97 -35.11
N GLY A 400 1.85 -8.64 -34.70
CA GLY A 400 3.06 -8.87 -35.50
C GLY A 400 3.94 -7.63 -35.68
N ARG A 401 3.71 -6.57 -34.93
CA ARG A 401 4.53 -5.35 -34.94
C ARG A 401 5.77 -5.57 -34.07
N LYS A 402 6.95 -5.47 -34.67
CA LYS A 402 8.23 -5.69 -33.95
C LYS A 402 8.85 -4.43 -33.35
N GLU A 403 8.25 -3.28 -33.56
CA GLU A 403 8.84 -1.96 -33.24
C GLU A 403 8.18 -1.27 -32.03
N PHE A 404 7.58 -2.05 -31.13
CA PHE A 404 6.90 -1.56 -29.93
C PHE A 404 7.72 -0.50 -29.15
N ILE A 405 9.00 -0.75 -28.91
CA ILE A 405 9.86 0.12 -28.10
C ILE A 405 10.00 1.52 -28.72
N GLU A 406 9.98 1.64 -30.04
CA GLU A 406 10.09 2.92 -30.74
C GLU A 406 8.81 3.76 -30.64
N TYR A 407 7.65 3.13 -30.63
CA TYR A 407 6.37 3.81 -30.53
C TYR A 407 6.05 4.30 -29.11
N TRP A 408 6.47 3.53 -28.12
CA TRP A 408 6.05 3.77 -26.76
C TRP A 408 6.94 4.78 -25.99
N VAL A 409 8.16 5.02 -26.45
CA VAL A 409 9.05 6.03 -25.84
C VAL A 409 8.45 7.43 -26.06
N PRO A 410 8.08 8.18 -25.03
CA PRO A 410 7.58 9.54 -25.17
C PRO A 410 8.55 10.39 -25.97
N GLN A 411 8.02 11.27 -26.85
CA GLN A 411 8.86 12.15 -27.69
C GLN A 411 9.94 12.90 -26.91
N LYS A 412 9.63 13.37 -25.69
CA LYS A 412 10.61 13.99 -24.79
C LYS A 412 11.81 13.11 -24.42
N ALA A 413 11.62 11.79 -24.27
CA ALA A 413 12.72 10.88 -23.98
C ALA A 413 13.59 10.59 -25.21
N ARG A 414 13.07 10.81 -26.44
CA ARG A 414 13.85 10.73 -27.68
C ARG A 414 14.77 11.93 -27.88
N GLU A 415 14.36 13.11 -27.43
CA GLU A 415 15.13 14.36 -27.54
C GLU A 415 16.33 14.40 -26.60
N VAL A 416 16.26 13.72 -25.45
CA VAL A 416 17.39 13.64 -24.48
C VAL A 416 18.52 12.70 -24.96
N LYS A 417 18.29 11.85 -25.96
CA LYS A 417 19.31 10.96 -26.54
C LYS A 417 20.00 11.49 -27.80
N ARG A 418 19.69 12.69 -28.24
CA ARG A 418 20.40 13.41 -29.29
C ARG A 418 21.23 14.55 -28.68
#